data_2aeb8b0a241e9a2df643ae75ae4b25d4
#
_entry.id   2aeb8b0a241e9a2df643ae75ae4b25d4
#
_cell.length_a   1.000
_cell.length_b   1.000
_cell.length_c   1.000
_cell.angle_alpha   90.00
_cell.angle_beta   90.00
_cell.angle_gamma   90.00
#
_symmetry.space_group_name_H-M   'P 1'
#
loop_
_entity.id
_entity.type
_entity.pdbx_description
1 polymer ?
#
loop_
_entity_poly.entity_id
_entity_poly.type
_entity_poly.pdbx_seq_one_letter_code
_entity_poly.pdbx_strand_id
1 'polypeptide(L)'
;PVREIADMAHRYGAVIVVDGAQSTPHMPVNVRELDADFFAFSGHKVFGPMGIGVLYGKKELLDNMPPFLTGGEMIESVTRESAIYAELPHKFEAGTVNAAGAVGLAAAIEYIQKIGFDAMQKQENLLVRRVMDGLKGVEHVRVLGSDDPENHTGIVSFVIDGVHPHDVSEILAADGIAVRAGHHC
;
A
#
# COMPACT_ATOMS: atom_id res chain seq x y z
N PRO A 1 0.92 13.05 -6.69
CA PRO A 1 2.03 13.58 -7.54
C PRO A 1 3.39 12.98 -7.13
N VAL A 2 3.46 11.61 -7.11
CA VAL A 2 4.65 10.91 -6.61
C VAL A 2 5.88 11.22 -7.49
N ARG A 3 5.69 11.28 -8.81
CA ARG A 3 6.77 11.58 -9.75
C ARG A 3 7.38 12.97 -9.51
N GLU A 4 6.56 13.98 -9.33
CA GLU A 4 7.01 15.35 -9.09
C GLU A 4 7.74 15.47 -7.75
N ILE A 5 7.27 14.71 -6.74
CA ILE A 5 7.95 14.64 -5.43
C ILE A 5 9.30 13.94 -5.57
N ALA A 6 9.37 12.85 -6.35
CA ALA A 6 10.62 12.15 -6.64
C ALA A 6 11.62 13.07 -7.34
N ASP A 7 11.20 13.79 -8.39
CA ASP A 7 12.03 14.74 -9.11
C ASP A 7 12.55 15.86 -8.19
N MET A 8 11.74 16.30 -7.24
CA MET A 8 12.16 17.30 -6.26
C MET A 8 13.17 16.71 -5.27
N ALA A 9 12.89 15.53 -4.70
CA ALA A 9 13.77 14.85 -3.75
C ALA A 9 15.16 14.61 -4.37
N HIS A 10 15.20 14.08 -5.58
CA HIS A 10 16.44 13.77 -6.28
C HIS A 10 17.29 15.01 -6.59
N ARG A 11 16.68 16.17 -6.87
CA ARG A 11 17.43 17.42 -7.03
C ARG A 11 18.19 17.83 -5.78
N TYR A 12 17.75 17.40 -4.61
CA TYR A 12 18.41 17.67 -3.34
C TYR A 12 19.20 16.45 -2.81
N GLY A 13 19.40 15.42 -3.63
CA GLY A 13 20.11 14.20 -3.24
C GLY A 13 19.39 13.33 -2.21
N ALA A 14 18.08 13.54 -2.06
CA ALA A 14 17.27 12.76 -1.14
C ALA A 14 16.69 11.52 -1.84
N VAL A 15 16.49 10.46 -1.07
CA VAL A 15 15.86 9.20 -1.48
C VAL A 15 14.37 9.26 -1.19
N ILE A 16 13.55 8.75 -2.11
CA ILE A 16 12.10 8.65 -1.93
C ILE A 16 11.67 7.21 -1.64
N VAL A 17 10.94 7.04 -0.54
CA VAL A 17 10.27 5.79 -0.17
C VAL A 17 8.77 5.98 -0.33
N VAL A 18 8.13 5.17 -1.15
CA VAL A 18 6.69 5.24 -1.41
C VAL A 18 5.97 4.09 -0.71
N ASP A 19 5.06 4.41 0.20
CA ASP A 19 4.09 3.46 0.73
C ASP A 19 2.95 3.29 -0.29
N GLY A 20 2.99 2.17 -1.02
CA GLY A 20 2.00 1.80 -2.02
C GLY A 20 0.90 0.88 -1.50
N ALA A 21 0.78 0.74 -0.18
CA ALA A 21 -0.15 -0.23 0.42
C ALA A 21 -1.62 0.00 0.01
N GLN A 22 -2.01 1.25 -0.21
CA GLN A 22 -3.38 1.58 -0.67
C GLN A 22 -3.46 1.86 -2.17
N SER A 23 -2.37 2.23 -2.84
CA SER A 23 -2.41 2.48 -4.28
C SER A 23 -2.38 1.19 -5.11
N THR A 24 -1.56 0.21 -4.70
CA THR A 24 -1.34 -1.03 -5.45
C THR A 24 -2.64 -1.84 -5.70
N PRO A 25 -3.60 -1.95 -4.76
CA PRO A 25 -4.85 -2.66 -5.03
C PRO A 25 -5.83 -1.90 -5.93
N HIS A 26 -5.68 -0.58 -6.10
CA HIS A 26 -6.69 0.26 -6.74
C HIS A 26 -6.27 0.82 -8.11
N MET A 27 -4.98 0.87 -8.42
CA MET A 27 -4.49 1.44 -9.67
C MET A 27 -3.23 0.74 -10.17
N PRO A 28 -2.96 0.77 -11.48
CA PRO A 28 -1.70 0.26 -12.02
C PRO A 28 -0.53 1.11 -11.51
N VAL A 29 0.51 0.44 -11.06
CA VAL A 29 1.73 1.09 -10.57
C VAL A 29 2.90 0.72 -11.46
N ASN A 30 3.62 1.72 -11.97
CA ASN A 30 4.89 1.54 -12.64
C ASN A 30 5.99 2.28 -11.85
N VAL A 31 6.75 1.55 -11.07
CA VAL A 31 7.80 2.10 -10.18
C VAL A 31 8.89 2.84 -10.94
N ARG A 32 9.14 2.50 -12.22
CA ARG A 32 10.12 3.18 -13.06
C ARG A 32 9.60 4.54 -13.54
N GLU A 33 8.33 4.62 -13.93
CA GLU A 33 7.68 5.88 -14.30
C GLU A 33 7.55 6.83 -13.10
N LEU A 34 7.26 6.28 -11.92
CA LEU A 34 7.25 7.02 -10.67
C LEU A 34 8.64 7.49 -10.23
N ASP A 35 9.68 6.85 -10.73
CA ASP A 35 11.08 7.02 -10.29
C ASP A 35 11.26 6.86 -8.77
N ALA A 36 10.46 5.96 -8.20
CA ALA A 36 10.56 5.63 -6.78
C ALA A 36 11.89 4.90 -6.51
N ASP A 37 12.58 5.31 -5.46
CA ASP A 37 13.80 4.63 -5.02
C ASP A 37 13.45 3.35 -4.25
N PHE A 38 12.41 3.43 -3.43
CA PHE A 38 11.77 2.29 -2.79
C PHE A 38 10.26 2.38 -2.91
N PHE A 39 9.62 1.23 -3.07
CA PHE A 39 8.16 1.10 -3.10
C PHE A 39 7.74 -0.15 -2.34
N ALA A 40 6.79 -0.02 -1.41
CA ALA A 40 6.35 -1.14 -0.58
C ALA A 40 4.85 -1.32 -0.63
N PHE A 41 4.38 -2.57 -0.59
CA PHE A 41 2.96 -2.88 -0.42
C PHE A 41 2.74 -4.20 0.32
N SER A 42 1.54 -4.39 0.86
CA SER A 42 1.14 -5.57 1.62
C SER A 42 0.25 -6.50 0.78
N GLY A 43 0.54 -7.79 0.83
CA GLY A 43 -0.19 -8.80 0.06
C GLY A 43 -1.68 -8.87 0.39
N HIS A 44 -2.05 -8.77 1.68
CA HIS A 44 -3.45 -8.85 2.11
C HIS A 44 -4.35 -7.71 1.59
N LYS A 45 -3.76 -6.59 1.13
CA LYS A 45 -4.53 -5.49 0.52
C LYS A 45 -4.74 -5.69 -0.99
N VAL A 46 -3.97 -6.56 -1.62
CA VAL A 46 -4.09 -6.93 -3.04
C VAL A 46 -4.70 -8.34 -3.21
N PHE A 47 -5.68 -8.67 -2.39
CA PHE A 47 -6.39 -9.97 -2.35
C PHE A 47 -5.50 -11.17 -2.02
N GLY A 48 -4.25 -10.95 -1.65
CA GLY A 48 -3.30 -11.98 -1.27
C GLY A 48 -3.40 -12.38 0.21
N PRO A 49 -2.63 -13.39 0.64
CA PRO A 49 -2.62 -13.82 2.03
C PRO A 49 -1.98 -12.77 2.95
N MET A 50 -2.32 -12.89 4.24
CA MET A 50 -1.62 -12.15 5.30
C MET A 50 -0.18 -12.65 5.46
N GLY A 51 0.69 -11.81 6.01
CA GLY A 51 2.08 -12.18 6.33
C GLY A 51 3.03 -12.20 5.14
N ILE A 52 2.61 -11.60 4.00
CA ILE A 52 3.48 -11.37 2.85
C ILE A 52 3.31 -9.96 2.33
N GLY A 53 4.38 -9.39 1.82
CA GLY A 53 4.43 -8.10 1.15
C GLY A 53 5.62 -8.02 0.21
N VAL A 54 5.77 -6.92 -0.47
CA VAL A 54 6.84 -6.68 -1.43
C VAL A 54 7.52 -5.36 -1.12
N LEU A 55 8.83 -5.35 -1.14
CA LEU A 55 9.66 -4.15 -1.22
C LEU A 55 10.39 -4.15 -2.56
N TYR A 56 10.09 -3.18 -3.40
CA TYR A 56 10.93 -2.80 -4.53
C TYR A 56 11.99 -1.81 -4.06
N GLY A 57 13.20 -1.91 -4.59
CA GLY A 57 14.25 -0.92 -4.39
C GLY A 57 15.16 -0.84 -5.61
N LYS A 58 15.70 0.34 -5.88
CA LYS A 58 16.76 0.52 -6.88
C LYS A 58 17.98 -0.28 -6.45
N LYS A 59 18.55 -1.04 -7.40
CA LYS A 59 19.64 -1.98 -7.13
C LYS A 59 20.81 -1.35 -6.38
N GLU A 60 21.23 -0.17 -6.81
CA GLU A 60 22.37 0.54 -6.24
C GLU A 60 22.16 0.91 -4.76
N LEU A 61 20.92 1.21 -4.38
CA LEU A 61 20.56 1.50 -3.01
C LEU A 61 20.51 0.23 -2.17
N LEU A 62 19.89 -0.83 -2.69
CA LEU A 62 19.82 -2.12 -2.02
C LEU A 62 21.21 -2.75 -1.82
N ASP A 63 22.09 -2.63 -2.79
CA ASP A 63 23.48 -3.13 -2.67
C ASP A 63 24.24 -2.45 -1.51
N ASN A 64 23.98 -1.17 -1.28
CA ASN A 64 24.62 -0.39 -0.21
C ASN A 64 23.91 -0.47 1.16
N MET A 65 22.67 -0.97 1.21
CA MET A 65 21.95 -1.13 2.48
C MET A 65 22.45 -2.36 3.25
N PRO A 66 22.59 -2.26 4.58
CA PRO A 66 22.76 -3.46 5.40
C PRO A 66 21.44 -4.27 5.42
N PRO A 67 21.51 -5.61 5.59
CA PRO A 67 20.29 -6.40 5.79
C PRO A 67 19.63 -6.01 7.12
N PHE A 68 18.29 -6.06 7.16
CA PHE A 68 17.52 -5.78 8.36
C PHE A 68 17.46 -6.99 9.30
N LEU A 69 17.26 -8.18 8.74
CA LEU A 69 17.27 -9.46 9.44
C LEU A 69 18.45 -10.29 8.97
N THR A 70 18.95 -11.14 9.84
CA THR A 70 20.03 -12.09 9.54
C THR A 70 19.58 -13.51 9.84
N GLY A 71 20.11 -14.49 9.07
CA GLY A 71 19.76 -15.90 9.22
C GLY A 71 20.35 -16.74 8.10
N GLY A 72 19.84 -17.95 7.90
CA GLY A 72 20.21 -18.81 6.78
C GLY A 72 19.80 -18.21 5.44
N GLU A 73 20.41 -18.70 4.37
CA GLU A 73 20.17 -18.35 2.96
C GLU A 73 20.61 -16.94 2.53
N MET A 74 20.66 -15.96 3.47
CA MET A 74 21.01 -14.56 3.16
C MET A 74 22.49 -14.24 3.28
N ILE A 75 23.33 -15.20 3.65
CA ILE A 75 24.78 -15.08 3.80
C ILE A 75 25.49 -16.01 2.81
N GLU A 76 26.64 -15.57 2.32
CA GLU A 76 27.58 -16.40 1.55
C GLU A 76 28.60 -17.05 2.49
N SER A 77 29.13 -16.25 3.42
CA SER A 77 30.04 -16.76 4.45
C SER A 77 29.95 -15.94 5.74
N VAL A 78 30.29 -16.57 6.86
CA VAL A 78 30.30 -15.92 8.17
C VAL A 78 31.50 -16.38 8.99
N THR A 79 32.12 -15.45 9.68
CA THR A 79 33.15 -15.67 10.69
C THR A 79 32.65 -15.18 12.04
N ARG A 80 33.51 -15.22 13.07
CA ARG A 80 33.17 -14.63 14.38
C ARG A 80 33.10 -13.11 14.35
N GLU A 81 33.71 -12.47 13.38
CA GLU A 81 33.93 -11.01 13.34
C GLU A 81 33.28 -10.35 12.13
N SER A 82 32.92 -11.13 11.09
CA SER A 82 32.38 -10.59 9.84
C SER A 82 31.44 -11.56 9.14
N ALA A 83 30.60 -11.01 8.27
CA ALA A 83 29.74 -11.78 7.35
C ALA A 83 29.82 -11.20 5.95
N ILE A 84 29.82 -12.06 4.95
CA ILE A 84 29.57 -11.72 3.55
C ILE A 84 28.16 -12.13 3.24
N TYR A 85 27.36 -11.19 2.76
CA TYR A 85 25.96 -11.41 2.45
C TYR A 85 25.80 -11.94 1.04
N ALA A 86 24.73 -12.72 0.82
CA ALA A 86 24.36 -13.20 -0.49
C ALA A 86 23.99 -12.05 -1.42
N GLU A 87 23.96 -12.32 -2.72
CA GLU A 87 23.49 -11.36 -3.71
C GLU A 87 21.99 -11.03 -3.54
N LEU A 88 21.56 -9.89 -4.10
CA LEU A 88 20.15 -9.54 -4.18
C LEU A 88 19.37 -10.56 -5.02
N PRO A 89 18.13 -10.92 -4.63
CA PRO A 89 17.35 -10.44 -3.49
C PRO A 89 17.64 -11.17 -2.18
N HIS A 90 18.40 -12.27 -2.19
CA HIS A 90 18.62 -13.16 -1.04
C HIS A 90 19.21 -12.45 0.18
N LYS A 91 20.00 -11.40 0.00
CA LYS A 91 20.53 -10.54 1.06
C LYS A 91 19.48 -10.07 2.06
N PHE A 92 18.22 -9.88 1.62
CA PHE A 92 17.11 -9.41 2.46
C PHE A 92 16.10 -10.50 2.80
N GLU A 93 16.36 -11.75 2.43
CA GLU A 93 15.49 -12.92 2.61
C GLU A 93 16.08 -13.84 3.68
N ALA A 94 15.99 -13.45 4.96
CA ALA A 94 16.62 -14.18 6.05
C ALA A 94 15.80 -15.40 6.50
N GLY A 95 16.40 -16.58 6.47
CA GLY A 95 15.81 -17.86 6.88
C GLY A 95 14.84 -18.43 5.85
N THR A 96 14.01 -19.39 6.25
CA THR A 96 13.03 -20.00 5.36
C THR A 96 11.98 -18.99 4.95
N VAL A 97 11.91 -18.67 3.66
CA VAL A 97 10.98 -17.69 3.09
C VAL A 97 9.53 -18.19 3.14
N ASN A 98 8.57 -17.27 3.16
CA ASN A 98 7.15 -17.57 3.09
C ASN A 98 6.73 -17.95 1.65
N ALA A 99 7.15 -19.14 1.20
CA ALA A 99 6.88 -19.62 -0.16
C ALA A 99 5.38 -19.77 -0.43
N ALA A 100 4.61 -20.27 0.55
CA ALA A 100 3.16 -20.40 0.41
C ALA A 100 2.49 -19.02 0.21
N GLY A 101 2.92 -18.02 0.98
CA GLY A 101 2.45 -16.64 0.83
C GLY A 101 2.81 -16.06 -0.55
N ALA A 102 4.01 -16.33 -1.06
CA ALA A 102 4.44 -15.87 -2.37
C ALA A 102 3.58 -16.45 -3.51
N VAL A 103 3.30 -17.76 -3.46
CA VAL A 103 2.41 -18.42 -4.42
C VAL A 103 0.99 -17.83 -4.34
N GLY A 104 0.47 -17.63 -3.12
CA GLY A 104 -0.84 -17.01 -2.93
C GLY A 104 -0.90 -15.57 -3.43
N LEU A 105 0.16 -14.78 -3.23
CA LEU A 105 0.26 -13.41 -3.74
C LEU A 105 0.33 -13.40 -5.28
N ALA A 106 1.07 -14.31 -5.90
CA ALA A 106 1.11 -14.44 -7.35
C ALA A 106 -0.28 -14.71 -7.93
N ALA A 107 -1.03 -15.66 -7.36
CA ALA A 107 -2.40 -15.96 -7.77
C ALA A 107 -3.34 -14.74 -7.60
N ALA A 108 -3.16 -13.96 -6.53
CA ALA A 108 -3.93 -12.75 -6.30
C ALA A 108 -3.65 -11.66 -7.35
N ILE A 109 -2.39 -11.47 -7.72
CA ILE A 109 -1.98 -10.54 -8.78
C ILE A 109 -2.58 -10.95 -10.12
N GLU A 110 -2.51 -12.24 -10.48
CA GLU A 110 -3.14 -12.77 -11.70
C GLU A 110 -4.66 -12.53 -11.71
N TYR A 111 -5.31 -12.68 -10.55
CA TYR A 111 -6.74 -12.41 -10.40
C TYR A 111 -7.08 -10.94 -10.67
N ILE A 112 -6.33 -10.00 -10.09
CA ILE A 112 -6.49 -8.56 -10.34
C ILE A 112 -6.28 -8.24 -11.83
N GLN A 113 -5.21 -8.78 -12.43
CA GLN A 113 -4.92 -8.57 -13.84
C GLN A 113 -6.02 -9.10 -14.76
N LYS A 114 -6.67 -10.20 -14.38
CA LYS A 114 -7.80 -10.77 -15.12
C LYS A 114 -9.05 -9.89 -15.05
N ILE A 115 -9.32 -9.25 -13.92
CA ILE A 115 -10.43 -8.29 -13.77
C ILE A 115 -10.09 -7.00 -14.53
N GLY A 116 -8.86 -6.52 -14.39
CA GLY A 116 -8.37 -5.27 -14.95
C GLY A 116 -8.68 -4.05 -14.08
N PHE A 117 -7.72 -3.16 -13.97
CA PHE A 117 -7.86 -1.94 -13.15
C PHE A 117 -8.96 -1.02 -13.66
N ASP A 118 -9.17 -0.90 -14.97
CA ASP A 118 -10.23 -0.05 -15.55
C ASP A 118 -11.62 -0.44 -15.05
N ALA A 119 -11.90 -1.76 -14.99
CA ALA A 119 -13.18 -2.27 -14.49
C ALA A 119 -13.32 -2.01 -12.98
N MET A 120 -12.26 -2.19 -12.22
CA MET A 120 -12.22 -1.95 -10.78
C MET A 120 -12.43 -0.47 -10.47
N GLN A 121 -11.67 0.43 -11.09
CA GLN A 121 -11.80 1.88 -10.90
C GLN A 121 -13.18 2.40 -11.29
N LYS A 122 -13.75 1.89 -12.40
CA LYS A 122 -15.11 2.25 -12.80
C LYS A 122 -16.14 1.92 -11.72
N GLN A 123 -16.03 0.75 -11.12
CA GLN A 123 -16.92 0.33 -10.02
C GLN A 123 -16.69 1.16 -8.76
N GLU A 124 -15.43 1.41 -8.39
CA GLU A 124 -15.08 2.24 -7.24
C GLU A 124 -15.59 3.67 -7.40
N ASN A 125 -15.35 4.30 -8.56
CA ASN A 125 -15.81 5.65 -8.82
C ASN A 125 -17.34 5.76 -8.75
N LEU A 126 -18.08 4.75 -9.24
CA LEU A 126 -19.53 4.70 -9.11
C LEU A 126 -19.98 4.70 -7.65
N LEU A 127 -19.36 3.86 -6.83
CA LEU A 127 -19.70 3.73 -5.41
C LEU A 127 -19.29 4.97 -4.61
N VAL A 128 -18.08 5.48 -4.83
CA VAL A 128 -17.57 6.71 -4.19
C VAL A 128 -18.50 7.89 -4.50
N ARG A 129 -18.83 8.08 -5.78
CA ARG A 129 -19.77 9.13 -6.22
C ARG A 129 -21.10 9.01 -5.48
N ARG A 130 -21.68 7.80 -5.41
CA ARG A 130 -22.94 7.57 -4.72
C ARG A 130 -22.88 7.93 -3.24
N VAL A 131 -21.78 7.57 -2.56
CA VAL A 131 -21.59 7.89 -1.13
C VAL A 131 -21.39 9.40 -0.95
N MET A 132 -20.53 10.02 -1.74
CA MET A 132 -20.28 11.46 -1.65
C MET A 132 -21.52 12.30 -1.95
N ASP A 133 -22.29 11.95 -2.98
CA ASP A 133 -23.54 12.62 -3.31
C ASP A 133 -24.60 12.45 -2.20
N GLY A 134 -24.63 11.26 -1.58
CA GLY A 134 -25.52 10.99 -0.44
C GLY A 134 -25.14 11.76 0.83
N LEU A 135 -23.86 12.01 1.06
CA LEU A 135 -23.36 12.79 2.19
C LEU A 135 -23.43 14.30 1.95
N LYS A 136 -23.49 14.72 0.67
CA LYS A 136 -23.56 16.12 0.29
C LYS A 136 -24.87 16.75 0.77
N GLY A 137 -24.72 17.78 1.59
CA GLY A 137 -25.87 18.47 2.16
C GLY A 137 -26.45 17.84 3.44
N VAL A 138 -25.87 16.75 3.93
CA VAL A 138 -26.17 16.25 5.27
C VAL A 138 -25.53 17.22 6.27
N GLU A 139 -26.36 17.81 7.13
CA GLU A 139 -25.91 18.80 8.10
C GLU A 139 -24.86 18.19 9.05
N HIS A 140 -23.85 18.97 9.39
CA HIS A 140 -22.73 18.56 10.24
C HIS A 140 -21.81 17.46 9.71
N VAL A 141 -22.03 16.93 8.48
CA VAL A 141 -21.13 15.96 7.86
C VAL A 141 -20.16 16.66 6.92
N ARG A 142 -18.88 16.33 7.06
CA ARG A 142 -17.82 16.82 6.18
C ARG A 142 -16.99 15.66 5.64
N VAL A 143 -16.99 15.49 4.33
CA VAL A 143 -16.10 14.56 3.63
C VAL A 143 -14.69 15.15 3.63
N LEU A 144 -13.69 14.30 3.83
CA LEU A 144 -12.27 14.65 3.81
C LEU A 144 -11.66 14.25 2.47
N GLY A 145 -10.75 15.09 1.96
CA GLY A 145 -10.07 14.86 0.69
C GLY A 145 -10.64 15.74 -0.43
N SER A 146 -10.61 15.24 -1.66
CA SER A 146 -11.11 15.95 -2.83
C SER A 146 -12.65 15.99 -2.85
N ASP A 147 -13.22 17.08 -3.37
CA ASP A 147 -14.65 17.15 -3.66
C ASP A 147 -15.03 16.41 -4.97
N ASP A 148 -14.02 16.03 -5.76
CA ASP A 148 -14.20 15.25 -6.99
C ASP A 148 -14.07 13.75 -6.69
N PRO A 149 -15.12 12.96 -6.89
CA PRO A 149 -15.12 11.51 -6.68
C PRO A 149 -14.05 10.76 -7.48
N GLU A 150 -13.64 11.30 -8.63
CA GLU A 150 -12.62 10.67 -9.50
C GLU A 150 -11.20 10.81 -8.94
N ASN A 151 -11.00 11.69 -7.95
CA ASN A 151 -9.75 11.84 -7.22
C ASN A 151 -9.71 11.04 -5.91
N HIS A 152 -10.62 10.09 -5.75
CA HIS A 152 -10.62 9.12 -4.66
C HIS A 152 -10.24 7.73 -5.17
N THR A 153 -9.63 6.94 -4.32
CA THR A 153 -9.65 5.47 -4.40
C THR A 153 -10.98 4.99 -3.82
N GLY A 154 -11.26 3.70 -3.73
CA GLY A 154 -12.51 3.17 -3.13
C GLY A 154 -12.77 3.53 -1.65
N ILE A 155 -12.20 4.66 -1.15
CA ILE A 155 -12.27 5.08 0.24
C ILE A 155 -12.89 6.48 0.33
N VAL A 156 -13.92 6.62 1.19
CA VAL A 156 -14.51 7.90 1.54
C VAL A 156 -14.35 8.11 3.05
N SER A 157 -13.54 9.10 3.41
CA SER A 157 -13.34 9.49 4.82
C SER A 157 -14.23 10.69 5.14
N PHE A 158 -14.91 10.63 6.27
CA PHE A 158 -15.77 11.73 6.72
C PHE A 158 -15.73 11.91 8.24
N VAL A 159 -16.16 13.07 8.69
CA VAL A 159 -16.35 13.40 10.10
C VAL A 159 -17.74 13.98 10.29
N ILE A 160 -18.29 13.83 11.49
CA ILE A 160 -19.56 14.46 11.93
C ILE A 160 -19.21 15.39 13.07
N ASP A 161 -19.57 16.67 12.94
CA ASP A 161 -19.24 17.67 13.93
C ASP A 161 -19.89 17.33 15.28
N GLY A 162 -19.07 17.31 16.33
CA GLY A 162 -19.51 17.04 17.69
C GLY A 162 -19.78 15.56 18.01
N VAL A 163 -19.54 14.63 17.09
CA VAL A 163 -19.72 13.19 17.32
C VAL A 163 -18.39 12.46 17.21
N HIS A 164 -18.07 11.63 18.20
CA HIS A 164 -16.84 10.85 18.18
C HIS A 164 -16.93 9.74 17.10
N PRO A 165 -15.85 9.50 16.32
CA PRO A 165 -15.88 8.48 15.25
C PRO A 165 -16.27 7.08 15.69
N HIS A 166 -15.94 6.66 16.93
CA HIS A 166 -16.36 5.37 17.46
C HIS A 166 -17.88 5.29 17.66
N ASP A 167 -18.50 6.37 18.15
CA ASP A 167 -19.97 6.43 18.33
C ASP A 167 -20.66 6.33 16.97
N VAL A 168 -20.13 7.04 15.96
CA VAL A 168 -20.61 6.94 14.57
C VAL A 168 -20.54 5.49 14.08
N SER A 169 -19.41 4.81 14.31
CA SER A 169 -19.23 3.44 13.82
C SER A 169 -20.15 2.45 14.55
N GLU A 170 -20.42 2.63 15.84
CA GLU A 170 -21.34 1.77 16.60
C GLU A 170 -22.79 1.96 16.15
N ILE A 171 -23.22 3.19 15.92
CA ILE A 171 -24.58 3.50 15.44
C ILE A 171 -24.77 2.90 14.04
N LEU A 172 -23.83 3.11 13.13
CA LEU A 172 -23.90 2.57 11.76
C LEU A 172 -23.87 1.03 11.76
N ALA A 173 -23.07 0.43 12.65
CA ALA A 173 -23.00 -1.02 12.78
C ALA A 173 -24.34 -1.63 13.25
N ALA A 174 -25.09 -0.93 14.11
CA ALA A 174 -26.43 -1.37 14.53
C ALA A 174 -27.41 -1.46 13.34
N ASP A 175 -27.21 -0.62 12.32
CA ASP A 175 -27.98 -0.63 11.07
C ASP A 175 -27.35 -1.53 9.97
N GLY A 176 -26.30 -2.31 10.30
CA GLY A 176 -25.64 -3.23 9.39
C GLY A 176 -24.64 -2.54 8.43
N ILE A 177 -24.23 -1.30 8.70
CA ILE A 177 -23.28 -0.54 7.90
C ILE A 177 -21.90 -0.62 8.56
N ALA A 178 -20.99 -1.35 7.95
CA ALA A 178 -19.61 -1.51 8.44
C ALA A 178 -18.73 -0.36 7.99
N VAL A 179 -18.19 0.40 8.94
CA VAL A 179 -17.20 1.44 8.70
C VAL A 179 -15.96 1.24 9.59
N ARG A 180 -14.89 1.95 9.33
CA ARG A 180 -13.72 1.96 10.21
C ARG A 180 -13.63 3.30 10.92
N ALA A 181 -13.40 3.26 12.24
CA ALA A 181 -13.19 4.43 13.08
C ALA A 181 -11.81 4.38 13.74
N GLY A 182 -11.20 5.54 13.96
CA GLY A 182 -9.93 5.69 14.68
C GLY A 182 -8.70 5.91 13.79
N HIS A 183 -7.54 5.62 14.34
CA HIS A 183 -6.26 5.74 13.65
C HIS A 183 -5.99 4.47 12.83
N HIS A 184 -5.71 4.61 11.53
CA HIS A 184 -5.62 3.47 10.60
C HIS A 184 -4.20 3.16 10.14
N CYS A 185 -3.29 4.13 10.20
CA CYS A 185 -1.86 3.99 9.91
C CYS A 185 -1.00 4.75 10.92
#